data_48a84e2e2e703caf0e72c2bdd12efb78
#
_entry.id   48a84e2e2e703caf0e72c2bdd12efb78
#
_cell.length_a   1.000
_cell.length_b   1.000
_cell.length_c   1.000
_cell.angle_alpha   90.00
_cell.angle_beta   90.00
_cell.angle_gamma   90.00
#
_symmetry.space_group_name_H-M   'P 1'
#
loop_
_entity.id
_entity.type
_entity.pdbx_description
1 polymer ?
#
loop_
_entity_poly.entity_id
_entity_poly.type
_entity_poly.pdbx_seq_one_letter_code
_entity_poly.pdbx_strand_id
1 'polypeptide(L)'
;MAALQTIRSKGALLVGVLGLALFAFIAEEFFRSLETTSMVDRNQVGEVYGEKLSIQDFQTKVEEQSQLVQLQMRMQGQDGNLTDEQNEQIREQVWQQFVQNQIVKHECDELGLYVTDGEVQEALRLGQANSLQMVATIFGNPQTGRFDLAQLQTFLKDYSKTIQQAQQAQNAEAVEQIQMIKKIWE
;
A
#
# COMPACT_ATOMS: atom_id res chain seq x y z
N MET A 1 33.60 -10.39 -63.13
CA MET A 1 34.07 -9.37 -62.13
C MET A 1 33.22 -8.08 -62.13
N ALA A 2 32.10 -8.05 -62.85
CA ALA A 2 31.20 -6.87 -62.94
C ALA A 2 30.35 -6.63 -61.64
N ALA A 3 29.99 -7.67 -60.91
CA ALA A 3 29.12 -7.55 -59.72
C ALA A 3 29.76 -6.78 -58.55
N LEU A 4 31.05 -6.97 -58.32
CA LEU A 4 31.79 -6.28 -57.27
C LEU A 4 31.96 -4.76 -57.53
N GLN A 5 32.05 -4.37 -58.79
CA GLN A 5 32.20 -2.98 -59.18
C GLN A 5 30.84 -2.22 -59.07
N THR A 6 29.73 -2.90 -59.30
CA THR A 6 28.36 -2.37 -59.10
C THR A 6 28.05 -2.18 -57.62
N ILE A 7 28.48 -3.10 -56.76
CA ILE A 7 28.32 -2.98 -55.29
C ILE A 7 29.15 -1.79 -54.75
N ARG A 8 30.35 -1.59 -55.28
CA ARG A 8 31.27 -0.51 -54.85
C ARG A 8 30.74 0.87 -55.31
N SER A 9 30.11 0.97 -56.50
CA SER A 9 29.56 2.21 -57.00
C SER A 9 28.24 2.60 -56.35
N LYS A 10 27.50 1.63 -55.78
CA LYS A 10 26.23 1.84 -55.03
C LYS A 10 26.38 1.70 -53.52
N GLY A 11 27.61 1.59 -53.01
CA GLY A 11 27.87 1.40 -51.58
C GLY A 11 27.27 2.50 -50.70
N ALA A 12 27.34 3.75 -51.10
CA ALA A 12 26.73 4.89 -50.42
C ALA A 12 25.19 4.77 -50.34
N LEU A 13 24.54 4.29 -51.40
CA LEU A 13 23.11 4.08 -51.45
C LEU A 13 22.71 2.89 -50.52
N LEU A 14 23.51 1.83 -50.51
CA LEU A 14 23.24 0.66 -49.67
C LEU A 14 23.37 1.02 -48.19
N VAL A 15 24.40 1.80 -47.83
CA VAL A 15 24.57 2.30 -46.46
C VAL A 15 23.42 3.26 -46.08
N GLY A 16 22.98 4.11 -47.00
CA GLY A 16 21.84 5.00 -46.78
C GLY A 16 20.53 4.25 -46.50
N VAL A 17 20.23 3.18 -47.29
CA VAL A 17 19.02 2.37 -47.10
C VAL A 17 19.10 1.61 -45.77
N LEU A 18 20.28 1.07 -45.41
CA LEU A 18 20.49 0.36 -44.15
C LEU A 18 20.37 1.31 -42.95
N GLY A 19 20.92 2.52 -43.08
CA GLY A 19 20.80 3.57 -42.07
C GLY A 19 19.35 4.04 -41.87
N LEU A 20 18.59 4.17 -43.00
CA LEU A 20 17.20 4.55 -42.93
C LEU A 20 16.31 3.44 -42.33
N ALA A 21 16.60 2.18 -42.63
CA ALA A 21 15.91 1.04 -42.01
C ALA A 21 16.16 0.96 -40.50
N LEU A 22 17.42 1.17 -40.08
CA LEU A 22 17.78 1.23 -38.68
C LEU A 22 17.12 2.41 -37.96
N PHE A 23 17.12 3.56 -38.60
CA PHE A 23 16.45 4.75 -38.08
C PHE A 23 14.93 4.55 -37.93
N ALA A 24 14.26 3.94 -38.94
CA ALA A 24 12.86 3.62 -38.86
C ALA A 24 12.55 2.66 -37.71
N PHE A 25 13.37 1.66 -37.47
CA PHE A 25 13.24 0.75 -36.36
C PHE A 25 13.39 1.46 -35.01
N ILE A 26 14.41 2.30 -34.87
CA ILE A 26 14.59 3.10 -33.64
C ILE A 26 13.45 4.08 -33.42
N ALA A 27 12.96 4.72 -34.51
CA ALA A 27 11.83 5.63 -34.44
C ALA A 27 10.55 4.88 -34.00
N GLU A 28 10.28 3.71 -34.54
CA GLU A 28 9.13 2.88 -34.16
C GLU A 28 9.20 2.52 -32.66
N GLU A 29 10.34 2.04 -32.17
CA GLU A 29 10.54 1.73 -30.75
C GLU A 29 10.39 2.99 -29.88
N PHE A 30 10.87 4.13 -30.34
CA PHE A 30 10.73 5.41 -29.65
C PHE A 30 9.27 5.85 -29.55
N PHE A 31 8.52 5.79 -30.65
CA PHE A 31 7.08 6.11 -30.64
C PHE A 31 6.28 5.13 -29.80
N ARG A 32 6.58 3.84 -29.86
CA ARG A 32 5.96 2.82 -29.04
C ARG A 32 6.25 3.03 -27.55
N SER A 33 7.47 3.41 -27.21
CA SER A 33 7.86 3.80 -25.85
C SER A 33 7.11 5.04 -25.36
N LEU A 34 6.88 6.03 -26.23
CA LEU A 34 6.08 7.21 -25.88
C LEU A 34 4.61 6.86 -25.66
N GLU A 35 4.00 6.00 -26.47
CA GLU A 35 2.62 5.54 -26.27
C GLU A 35 2.47 4.72 -25.00
N THR A 36 3.40 3.82 -24.72
CA THR A 36 3.39 3.01 -23.48
C THR A 36 3.66 3.87 -22.24
N THR A 37 4.50 4.90 -22.37
CA THR A 37 4.84 5.81 -21.27
C THR A 37 3.73 6.82 -20.98
N SER A 38 2.91 7.17 -21.98
CA SER A 38 1.75 8.05 -21.78
C SER A 38 0.55 7.32 -21.17
N MET A 39 0.51 5.99 -21.21
CA MET A 39 -0.56 5.19 -20.59
C MET A 39 -0.24 4.76 -19.15
N VAL A 40 1.04 4.67 -18.77
CA VAL A 40 1.42 4.47 -17.37
C VAL A 40 1.52 5.84 -16.72
N ASP A 41 0.48 6.20 -16.00
CA ASP A 41 0.51 7.38 -15.12
C ASP A 41 1.73 7.21 -14.20
N ARG A 42 2.76 8.04 -14.39
CA ARG A 42 4.04 7.94 -13.64
C ARG A 42 3.87 8.05 -12.12
N ASN A 43 2.64 8.29 -11.70
CA ASN A 43 2.28 8.49 -10.30
C ASN A 43 1.52 7.30 -9.70
N GLN A 44 1.51 6.14 -10.37
CA GLN A 44 0.82 4.93 -9.88
C GLN A 44 1.77 3.75 -9.73
N VAL A 45 1.53 2.92 -8.71
CA VAL A 45 2.24 1.64 -8.49
C VAL A 45 1.68 0.57 -9.40
N GLY A 46 0.37 0.58 -9.60
CA GLY A 46 -0.33 -0.39 -10.46
C GLY A 46 -1.83 -0.11 -10.52
N GLU A 47 -2.51 -0.94 -11.31
CA GLU A 47 -3.96 -0.86 -11.55
C GLU A 47 -4.56 -2.27 -11.49
N VAL A 48 -5.70 -2.40 -10.82
CA VAL A 48 -6.45 -3.66 -10.72
C VAL A 48 -7.93 -3.36 -10.92
N TYR A 49 -8.56 -3.96 -11.92
CA TYR A 49 -9.97 -3.74 -12.31
C TYR A 49 -10.33 -2.25 -12.51
N GLY A 50 -9.41 -1.45 -13.08
CA GLY A 50 -9.61 -0.02 -13.31
C GLY A 50 -9.34 0.88 -12.10
N GLU A 51 -9.15 0.32 -10.91
CA GLU A 51 -8.74 1.05 -9.72
C GLU A 51 -7.22 1.20 -9.66
N LYS A 52 -6.77 2.43 -9.57
CA LYS A 52 -5.34 2.79 -9.59
C LYS A 52 -4.84 3.00 -8.17
N LEU A 53 -3.70 2.41 -7.84
CA LEU A 53 -2.99 2.70 -6.62
C LEU A 53 -1.90 3.74 -6.89
N SER A 54 -2.05 4.94 -6.35
CA SER A 54 -1.03 5.98 -6.48
C SER A 54 0.22 5.62 -5.66
N ILE A 55 1.39 6.13 -6.07
CA ILE A 55 2.64 5.97 -5.31
C ILE A 55 2.49 6.54 -3.90
N GLN A 56 1.79 7.67 -3.77
CA GLN A 56 1.59 8.35 -2.50
C GLN A 56 0.72 7.52 -1.55
N ASP A 57 -0.41 6.99 -2.02
CA ASP A 57 -1.29 6.13 -1.22
C ASP A 57 -0.59 4.84 -0.83
N PHE A 58 0.18 4.26 -1.76
CA PHE A 58 0.99 3.08 -1.48
C PHE A 58 2.01 3.34 -0.38
N GLN A 59 2.76 4.43 -0.48
CA GLN A 59 3.76 4.81 0.54
C GLN A 59 3.10 5.05 1.90
N THR A 60 1.95 5.74 1.93
CA THR A 60 1.19 5.96 3.17
C THR A 60 0.79 4.64 3.81
N LYS A 61 0.25 3.69 3.02
CA LYS A 61 -0.14 2.36 3.52
C LYS A 61 1.06 1.54 4.01
N VAL A 62 2.19 1.61 3.30
CA VAL A 62 3.44 0.96 3.73
C VAL A 62 3.93 1.55 5.05
N GLU A 63 3.90 2.86 5.21
CA GLU A 63 4.30 3.52 6.44
C GLU A 63 3.38 3.15 7.61
N GLU A 64 2.07 3.16 7.41
CA GLU A 64 1.09 2.72 8.41
C GLU A 64 1.34 1.28 8.86
N GLN A 65 1.52 0.36 7.91
CA GLN A 65 1.81 -1.03 8.22
C GLN A 65 3.15 -1.20 8.93
N SER A 66 4.17 -0.44 8.53
CA SER A 66 5.49 -0.45 9.19
C SER A 66 5.39 0.01 10.64
N GLN A 67 4.63 1.09 10.91
CA GLN A 67 4.40 1.58 12.27
C GLN A 67 3.69 0.54 13.14
N LEU A 68 2.70 -0.19 12.58
CA LEU A 68 2.02 -1.26 13.31
C LEU A 68 2.96 -2.41 13.68
N VAL A 69 3.81 -2.85 12.74
CA VAL A 69 4.80 -3.90 12.99
C VAL A 69 5.82 -3.45 14.04
N GLN A 70 6.33 -2.23 13.94
CA GLN A 70 7.26 -1.66 14.92
C GLN A 70 6.65 -1.61 16.33
N LEU A 71 5.38 -1.18 16.43
CA LEU A 71 4.67 -1.18 17.71
C LEU A 71 4.55 -2.59 18.28
N GLN A 72 4.16 -3.56 17.46
CA GLN A 72 4.05 -4.95 17.86
C GLN A 72 5.39 -5.50 18.36
N MET A 73 6.49 -5.20 17.67
CA MET A 73 7.84 -5.58 18.09
C MET A 73 8.20 -4.97 19.45
N ARG A 74 7.91 -3.69 19.66
CA ARG A 74 8.15 -2.99 20.95
C ARG A 74 7.32 -3.59 22.08
N MET A 75 6.05 -3.93 21.83
CA MET A 75 5.19 -4.60 22.82
C MET A 75 5.73 -5.99 23.20
N GLN A 76 6.50 -6.63 22.31
CA GLN A 76 7.19 -7.91 22.57
C GLN A 76 8.59 -7.72 23.18
N GLY A 77 8.99 -6.49 23.52
CA GLY A 77 10.29 -6.17 24.09
C GLY A 77 11.44 -6.18 23.08
N GLN A 78 11.14 -6.08 21.79
CA GLN A 78 12.12 -5.96 20.72
C GLN A 78 12.40 -4.48 20.40
N ASP A 79 13.51 -4.22 19.71
CA ASP A 79 14.01 -2.86 19.42
C ASP A 79 13.10 -2.04 18.46
N GLY A 80 12.13 -2.66 17.81
CA GLY A 80 11.21 -1.97 16.88
C GLY A 80 11.88 -1.47 15.59
N ASN A 81 13.13 -1.78 15.35
CA ASN A 81 13.82 -1.44 14.11
C ASN A 81 13.55 -2.50 13.04
N LEU A 82 12.96 -2.08 11.91
CA LEU A 82 12.71 -2.95 10.78
C LEU A 82 13.99 -3.16 9.97
N THR A 83 14.25 -4.41 9.58
CA THR A 83 15.31 -4.74 8.62
C THR A 83 14.86 -4.42 7.19
N ASP A 84 15.80 -4.33 6.26
CA ASP A 84 15.49 -4.10 4.84
C ASP A 84 14.58 -5.22 4.29
N GLU A 85 14.81 -6.46 4.69
CA GLU A 85 14.00 -7.61 4.30
C GLU A 85 12.55 -7.48 4.83
N GLN A 86 12.38 -7.04 6.07
CA GLN A 86 11.04 -6.79 6.64
C GLN A 86 10.32 -5.63 5.93
N ASN A 87 11.04 -4.58 5.57
CA ASN A 87 10.48 -3.48 4.80
C ASN A 87 9.99 -3.94 3.42
N GLU A 88 10.76 -4.77 2.73
CA GLU A 88 10.33 -5.35 1.44
C GLU A 88 9.12 -6.27 1.61
N GLN A 89 9.08 -7.11 2.65
CA GLN A 89 7.92 -7.96 2.95
C GLN A 89 6.66 -7.12 3.22
N ILE A 90 6.78 -6.02 3.96
CA ILE A 90 5.66 -5.11 4.21
C ILE A 90 5.16 -4.49 2.90
N ARG A 91 6.04 -4.04 2.01
CA ARG A 91 5.67 -3.48 0.71
C ARG A 91 4.91 -4.49 -0.14
N GLU A 92 5.43 -5.72 -0.22
CA GLU A 92 4.79 -6.82 -0.95
C GLU A 92 3.42 -7.15 -0.34
N GLN A 93 3.32 -7.21 0.98
CA GLN A 93 2.06 -7.48 1.68
C GLN A 93 1.02 -6.39 1.41
N VAL A 94 1.41 -5.11 1.44
CA VAL A 94 0.51 -3.98 1.12
C VAL A 94 0.01 -4.07 -0.32
N TRP A 95 0.89 -4.41 -1.27
CA TRP A 95 0.49 -4.60 -2.66
C TRP A 95 -0.48 -5.78 -2.82
N GLN A 96 -0.17 -6.93 -2.25
CA GLN A 96 -1.04 -8.11 -2.32
C GLN A 96 -2.39 -7.84 -1.67
N GLN A 97 -2.43 -7.14 -0.54
CA GLN A 97 -3.67 -6.75 0.10
C GLN A 97 -4.52 -5.82 -0.76
N PHE A 98 -3.90 -4.86 -1.45
CA PHE A 98 -4.60 -4.01 -2.40
C PHE A 98 -5.21 -4.85 -3.53
N VAL A 99 -4.42 -5.71 -4.17
CA VAL A 99 -4.90 -6.59 -5.25
C VAL A 99 -6.08 -7.46 -4.77
N GLN A 100 -5.93 -8.10 -3.63
CA GLN A 100 -6.96 -8.97 -3.06
C GLN A 100 -8.25 -8.20 -2.74
N ASN A 101 -8.14 -7.01 -2.17
CA ASN A 101 -9.29 -6.15 -1.87
C ASN A 101 -10.03 -5.74 -3.17
N GLN A 102 -9.31 -5.42 -4.25
CA GLN A 102 -9.94 -5.05 -5.51
C GLN A 102 -10.64 -6.25 -6.17
N ILE A 103 -10.04 -7.45 -6.09
CA ILE A 103 -10.67 -8.68 -6.58
C ILE A 103 -11.97 -8.94 -5.81
N VAL A 104 -11.92 -8.93 -4.48
CA VAL A 104 -13.11 -9.18 -3.65
C VAL A 104 -14.18 -8.12 -3.90
N LYS A 105 -13.79 -6.84 -3.99
CA LYS A 105 -14.73 -5.75 -4.30
C LYS A 105 -15.42 -5.98 -5.64
N HIS A 106 -14.65 -6.31 -6.68
CA HIS A 106 -15.20 -6.56 -8.02
C HIS A 106 -16.20 -7.74 -8.01
N GLU A 107 -15.84 -8.85 -7.37
CA GLU A 107 -16.72 -10.02 -7.25
C GLU A 107 -18.00 -9.69 -6.43
N CYS A 108 -17.88 -8.93 -5.36
CA CYS A 108 -19.03 -8.47 -4.59
C CYS A 108 -19.95 -7.57 -5.41
N ASP A 109 -19.38 -6.65 -6.18
CA ASP A 109 -20.14 -5.74 -7.05
C ASP A 109 -20.89 -6.53 -8.15
N GLU A 110 -20.26 -7.53 -8.78
CA GLU A 110 -20.88 -8.41 -9.76
C GLU A 110 -22.03 -9.26 -9.18
N LEU A 111 -21.88 -9.71 -7.93
CA LEU A 111 -22.90 -10.49 -7.22
C LEU A 111 -23.98 -9.64 -6.58
N GLY A 112 -23.85 -8.30 -6.62
CA GLY A 112 -24.77 -7.37 -5.95
C GLY A 112 -24.69 -7.44 -4.42
N LEU A 113 -23.55 -7.88 -3.87
CA LEU A 113 -23.31 -7.93 -2.43
C LEU A 113 -22.80 -6.57 -1.95
N TYR A 114 -23.45 -6.05 -0.93
CA TYR A 114 -23.02 -4.82 -0.26
C TYR A 114 -23.18 -4.97 1.24
N VAL A 115 -22.29 -4.32 1.98
CA VAL A 115 -22.32 -4.31 3.44
C VAL A 115 -23.13 -3.10 3.89
N THR A 116 -24.08 -3.32 4.78
CA THR A 116 -24.92 -2.26 5.35
C THR A 116 -24.22 -1.62 6.55
N ASP A 117 -24.58 -0.35 6.86
CA ASP A 117 -24.08 0.34 8.06
C ASP A 117 -24.37 -0.44 9.34
N GLY A 118 -25.51 -1.14 9.39
CA GLY A 118 -25.88 -1.98 10.52
C GLY A 118 -24.94 -3.18 10.73
N GLU A 119 -24.54 -3.83 9.63
CA GLU A 119 -23.57 -4.94 9.68
C GLU A 119 -22.18 -4.45 10.08
N VAL A 120 -21.76 -3.28 9.60
CA VAL A 120 -20.50 -2.66 10.03
C VAL A 120 -20.52 -2.37 11.54
N GLN A 121 -21.58 -1.75 12.03
CA GLN A 121 -21.73 -1.46 13.46
C GLN A 121 -21.74 -2.74 14.31
N GLU A 122 -22.41 -3.80 13.85
CA GLU A 122 -22.44 -5.08 14.56
C GLU A 122 -21.07 -5.75 14.54
N ALA A 123 -20.35 -5.75 13.41
CA ALA A 123 -18.99 -6.27 13.32
C ALA A 123 -18.03 -5.51 14.26
N LEU A 124 -18.17 -4.18 14.35
CA LEU A 124 -17.41 -3.35 15.28
C LEU A 124 -17.76 -3.69 16.72
N ARG A 125 -19.06 -3.84 17.04
CA ARG A 125 -19.53 -4.20 18.39
C ARG A 125 -19.02 -5.56 18.85
N LEU A 126 -18.93 -6.52 17.93
CA LEU A 126 -18.42 -7.86 18.20
C LEU A 126 -16.89 -7.98 18.16
N GLY A 127 -16.17 -6.93 17.72
CA GLY A 127 -14.73 -6.94 17.57
C GLY A 127 -14.24 -7.92 16.48
N GLN A 128 -15.07 -8.21 15.48
CA GLN A 128 -14.76 -9.19 14.43
C GLN A 128 -13.96 -8.60 13.27
N ALA A 129 -13.82 -7.28 13.21
CA ALA A 129 -13.00 -6.65 12.17
C ALA A 129 -11.51 -6.95 12.41
N ASN A 130 -10.83 -7.46 11.38
CA ASN A 130 -9.40 -7.81 11.47
C ASN A 130 -8.53 -6.60 11.86
N SER A 131 -8.88 -5.40 11.42
CA SER A 131 -8.23 -4.15 11.79
C SER A 131 -8.34 -3.84 13.30
N LEU A 132 -9.35 -4.38 13.98
CA LEU A 132 -9.56 -4.18 15.41
C LEU A 132 -8.87 -5.22 16.29
N GLN A 133 -8.22 -6.25 15.74
CA GLN A 133 -7.58 -7.29 16.56
C GLN A 133 -6.54 -6.71 17.53
N MET A 134 -5.76 -5.73 17.09
CA MET A 134 -4.78 -5.06 17.94
C MET A 134 -5.48 -4.22 19.01
N VAL A 135 -6.52 -3.47 18.61
CA VAL A 135 -7.34 -2.68 19.55
C VAL A 135 -8.08 -3.60 20.51
N ALA A 136 -8.58 -4.75 20.06
CA ALA A 136 -9.21 -5.77 20.91
C ALA A 136 -8.24 -6.36 21.94
N THR A 137 -6.97 -6.47 21.63
CA THR A 137 -5.94 -6.90 22.59
C THR A 137 -5.74 -5.87 23.71
N ILE A 138 -5.84 -4.59 23.41
CA ILE A 138 -5.67 -3.47 24.36
C ILE A 138 -6.94 -3.23 25.18
N PHE A 139 -8.11 -3.26 24.52
CA PHE A 139 -9.42 -3.01 25.12
C PHE A 139 -10.25 -4.29 25.30
N GLY A 140 -9.61 -5.43 25.40
CA GLY A 140 -10.27 -6.67 25.73
C GLY A 140 -10.65 -6.74 27.19
N ASN A 141 -11.85 -7.26 27.48
CA ASN A 141 -12.25 -7.55 28.84
C ASN A 141 -11.38 -8.70 29.38
N PRO A 142 -10.61 -8.50 30.47
CA PRO A 142 -9.69 -9.52 31.01
C PRO A 142 -10.40 -10.83 31.42
N GLN A 143 -11.68 -10.78 31.73
CA GLN A 143 -12.45 -11.94 32.18
C GLN A 143 -13.06 -12.74 31.02
N THR A 144 -13.46 -12.07 29.94
CA THR A 144 -14.15 -12.71 28.83
C THR A 144 -13.30 -12.85 27.57
N GLY A 145 -12.15 -12.15 27.49
CA GLY A 145 -11.31 -12.07 26.31
C GLY A 145 -11.96 -11.37 25.11
N ARG A 146 -13.15 -10.77 25.31
CA ARG A 146 -13.89 -10.10 24.24
C ARG A 146 -13.56 -8.61 24.21
N PHE A 147 -13.61 -8.04 23.02
CA PHE A 147 -13.49 -6.62 22.81
C PHE A 147 -14.57 -5.84 23.59
N ASP A 148 -14.15 -4.78 24.29
CA ASP A 148 -15.03 -3.90 25.07
C ASP A 148 -15.12 -2.52 24.41
N LEU A 149 -16.12 -2.33 23.58
CA LEU A 149 -16.37 -1.07 22.88
C LEU A 149 -16.57 0.11 23.86
N ALA A 150 -17.15 -0.13 25.05
CA ALA A 150 -17.37 0.93 26.02
C ALA A 150 -16.06 1.46 26.61
N GLN A 151 -15.08 0.58 26.84
CA GLN A 151 -13.73 0.99 27.27
C GLN A 151 -13.04 1.82 26.18
N LEU A 152 -13.11 1.41 24.92
CA LEU A 152 -12.57 2.19 23.80
C LEU A 152 -13.24 3.56 23.70
N GLN A 153 -14.58 3.63 23.74
CA GLN A 153 -15.30 4.90 23.70
C GLN A 153 -14.92 5.84 24.84
N THR A 154 -14.74 5.30 26.05
CA THR A 154 -14.28 6.08 27.20
C THR A 154 -12.86 6.61 26.98
N PHE A 155 -11.97 5.77 26.46
CA PHE A 155 -10.61 6.17 26.11
C PHE A 155 -10.60 7.30 25.07
N LEU A 156 -11.39 7.17 24.00
CA LEU A 156 -11.47 8.19 22.95
C LEU A 156 -12.06 9.51 23.46
N LYS A 157 -13.05 9.45 24.36
CA LYS A 157 -13.63 10.62 25.03
C LYS A 157 -12.61 11.34 25.89
N ASP A 158 -11.81 10.60 26.64
CA ASP A 158 -10.80 11.15 27.54
C ASP A 158 -9.41 11.30 26.90
N TYR A 159 -9.31 11.08 25.57
CA TYR A 159 -8.04 11.08 24.83
C TYR A 159 -7.17 12.32 25.12
N SER A 160 -7.75 13.53 25.04
CA SER A 160 -7.01 14.77 25.27
C SER A 160 -6.41 14.85 26.66
N LYS A 161 -7.12 14.34 27.66
CA LYS A 161 -6.66 14.31 29.05
C LYS A 161 -5.56 13.26 29.24
N THR A 162 -5.75 12.09 28.66
CA THR A 162 -4.81 10.97 28.76
C THR A 162 -3.47 11.30 28.10
N ILE A 163 -3.50 11.93 26.92
CA ILE A 163 -2.27 12.34 26.24
C ILE A 163 -1.52 13.45 26.99
N GLN A 164 -2.24 14.41 27.58
CA GLN A 164 -1.63 15.45 28.41
C GLN A 164 -0.95 14.86 29.66
N GLN A 165 -1.58 13.89 30.30
CA GLN A 165 -0.98 13.20 31.46
C GLN A 165 0.29 12.45 31.08
N ALA A 166 0.29 11.76 29.94
CA ALA A 166 1.47 11.05 29.45
C ALA A 166 2.61 12.02 29.09
N GLN A 167 2.29 13.16 28.49
CA GLN A 167 3.26 14.24 28.19
C GLN A 167 3.85 14.84 29.46
N GLN A 168 3.01 15.13 30.46
CA GLN A 168 3.47 15.68 31.75
C GLN A 168 4.37 14.67 32.53
N ALA A 169 4.07 13.39 32.39
CA ALA A 169 4.91 12.31 32.94
C ALA A 169 6.20 12.07 32.14
N GLN A 170 6.44 12.82 31.07
CA GLN A 170 7.58 12.66 30.14
C GLN A 170 7.73 11.23 29.60
N ASN A 171 6.62 10.50 29.51
CA ASN A 171 6.59 9.13 28.99
C ASN A 171 6.30 9.17 27.47
N ALA A 172 7.36 9.31 26.69
CA ALA A 172 7.26 9.40 25.22
C ALA A 172 6.64 8.13 24.61
N GLU A 173 6.91 6.96 25.18
CA GLU A 173 6.38 5.70 24.71
C GLU A 173 4.85 5.62 24.91
N ALA A 174 4.36 6.05 26.07
CA ALA A 174 2.92 6.12 26.33
C ALA A 174 2.22 7.11 25.38
N VAL A 175 2.84 8.25 25.08
CA VAL A 175 2.31 9.23 24.12
C VAL A 175 2.17 8.60 22.74
N GLU A 176 3.20 7.91 22.26
CA GLU A 176 3.21 7.25 20.96
C GLU A 176 2.13 6.16 20.89
N GLN A 177 2.00 5.32 21.91
CA GLN A 177 0.97 4.28 21.98
C GLN A 177 -0.45 4.86 21.95
N ILE A 178 -0.72 5.93 22.72
CA ILE A 178 -2.01 6.61 22.78
C ILE A 178 -2.38 7.19 21.41
N GLN A 179 -1.43 7.84 20.73
CA GLN A 179 -1.62 8.39 19.39
C GLN A 179 -1.90 7.29 18.35
N MET A 180 -1.18 6.19 18.44
CA MET A 180 -1.35 5.06 17.51
C MET A 180 -2.73 4.42 17.67
N ILE A 181 -3.19 4.19 18.91
CA ILE A 181 -4.53 3.63 19.14
C ILE A 181 -5.61 4.51 18.50
N LYS A 182 -5.47 5.83 18.63
CA LYS A 182 -6.40 6.75 17.99
C LYS A 182 -6.35 6.65 16.47
N LYS A 183 -5.15 6.59 15.89
CA LYS A 183 -4.95 6.48 14.43
C LYS A 183 -5.50 5.17 13.84
N ILE A 184 -5.42 4.06 14.58
CA ILE A 184 -5.99 2.77 14.15
C ILE A 184 -7.52 2.82 14.12
N TRP A 185 -8.11 3.62 14.99
CA TRP A 185 -9.57 3.75 15.07
C TRP A 185 -10.15 4.72 14.03
N GLU A 186 -9.43 5.77 13.66
CA GLU A 186 -9.83 6.74 12.61
C GLU A 186 -9.68 6.17 11.20
#